data_e3f2029afc55261b4091c6d57fe17f60
#
_entry.id   e3f2029afc55261b4091c6d57fe17f60
#
_cell.length_a   1.000
_cell.length_b   1.000
_cell.length_c   1.000
_cell.angle_alpha   90.00
_cell.angle_beta   90.00
_cell.angle_gamma   90.00
#
_symmetry.space_group_name_H-M   'P 1'
#
loop_
_entity.id
_entity.type
_entity.pdbx_description
1 polymer ?
#
loop_
_entity_poly.entity_id
_entity_poly.type
_entity_poly.pdbx_seq_one_letter_code
_entity_poly.pdbx_strand_id
1 'polypeptide(L)'
;MNIHERLQLLRKELHLTTRAFGAAINMSGGAITNMEKGTRNITERTVRDICREYHVNFDWLFHGTGTMFEDVTSNLEIDDEVRQLARQYSQLNEKDRELIKMLINSLAEKISKTK
;
A
#
# COMPACT_ATOMS: atom_id res chain seq x y z
N MET A 1 -7.63 8.36 16.61
CA MET A 1 -6.43 7.62 16.16
C MET A 1 -5.34 8.60 15.78
N ASN A 2 -4.17 8.50 16.41
CA ASN A 2 -3.04 9.38 16.08
C ASN A 2 -2.21 8.81 14.93
N ILE A 3 -1.22 9.58 14.47
CA ILE A 3 -0.38 9.18 13.34
C ILE A 3 0.40 7.88 13.62
N HIS A 4 0.82 7.65 14.85
CA HIS A 4 1.57 6.45 15.24
C HIS A 4 0.71 5.20 15.11
N GLU A 5 -0.54 5.30 15.53
CA GLU A 5 -1.52 4.22 15.40
C GLU A 5 -1.90 3.96 13.95
N ARG A 6 -2.04 5.03 13.15
CA ARG A 6 -2.32 4.89 11.72
C ARG A 6 -1.18 4.20 10.98
N LEU A 7 0.07 4.52 11.35
CA LEU A 7 1.24 3.86 10.75
C LEU A 7 1.21 2.36 11.01
N GLN A 8 0.92 1.96 12.26
CA GLN A 8 0.83 0.55 12.62
C GLN A 8 -0.31 -0.14 11.87
N LEU A 9 -1.47 0.50 11.78
CA LEU A 9 -2.62 -0.02 11.06
C LEU A 9 -2.28 -0.24 9.58
N LEU A 10 -1.62 0.74 8.95
CA LEU A 10 -1.19 0.64 7.57
C LEU A 10 -0.27 -0.56 7.34
N ARG A 11 0.76 -0.71 8.18
CA ARG A 11 1.69 -1.81 8.04
C ARG A 11 0.99 -3.17 8.15
N LYS A 12 0.08 -3.30 9.10
CA LYS A 12 -0.67 -4.54 9.30
C LYS A 12 -1.60 -4.82 8.12
N GLU A 13 -2.21 -3.78 7.58
CA GLU A 13 -3.08 -3.92 6.40
C GLU A 13 -2.29 -4.40 5.18
N LEU A 14 -1.03 -3.99 5.07
CA LEU A 14 -0.12 -4.44 4.00
C LEU A 14 0.49 -5.82 4.28
N HIS A 15 0.22 -6.39 5.45
CA HIS A 15 0.77 -7.69 5.88
C HIS A 15 2.30 -7.74 5.88
N LEU A 16 2.92 -6.62 6.26
CA LEU A 16 4.38 -6.50 6.30
C LEU A 16 4.90 -6.50 7.74
N THR A 17 6.11 -7.05 7.90
CA THR A 17 6.85 -6.90 9.15
C THR A 17 7.41 -5.48 9.24
N THR A 18 7.80 -5.04 10.45
CA THR A 18 8.45 -3.73 10.61
C THR A 18 9.73 -3.65 9.78
N ARG A 19 10.47 -4.74 9.70
CA ARG A 19 11.72 -4.81 8.93
C ARG A 19 11.45 -4.64 7.43
N ALA A 20 10.49 -5.39 6.88
CA ALA A 20 10.15 -5.32 5.46
C ALA A 20 9.59 -3.94 5.09
N PHE A 21 8.71 -3.40 5.93
CA PHE A 21 8.13 -2.07 5.72
C PHE A 21 9.22 -1.00 5.70
N GLY A 22 10.13 -1.04 6.67
CA GLY A 22 11.22 -0.07 6.77
C GLY A 22 12.21 -0.18 5.62
N ALA A 23 12.54 -1.39 5.20
CA ALA A 23 13.51 -1.61 4.12
C ALA A 23 13.12 -0.90 2.83
N ALA A 24 11.83 -0.87 2.51
CA ALA A 24 11.31 -0.22 1.30
C ALA A 24 11.51 1.31 1.31
N ILE A 25 11.65 1.91 2.49
CA ILE A 25 11.86 3.36 2.64
C ILE A 25 13.21 3.67 3.28
N ASN A 26 14.15 2.73 3.23
CA ASN A 26 15.52 2.87 3.75
C ASN A 26 15.57 3.15 5.26
N MET A 27 14.71 2.49 6.01
CA MET A 27 14.66 2.60 7.47
C MET A 27 14.76 1.21 8.11
N SER A 28 15.33 1.15 9.32
CA SER A 28 15.41 -0.10 10.07
C SER A 28 14.05 -0.48 10.65
N GLY A 29 13.87 -1.78 10.90
CA GLY A 29 12.67 -2.26 11.60
C GLY A 29 12.50 -1.63 12.98
N GLY A 30 13.61 -1.39 13.68
CA GLY A 30 13.60 -0.72 14.97
C GLY A 30 13.08 0.70 14.90
N ALA A 31 13.46 1.43 13.84
CA ALA A 31 12.94 2.78 13.60
C ALA A 31 11.41 2.76 13.40
N ILE A 32 10.92 1.81 12.61
CA ILE A 32 9.48 1.65 12.39
C ILE A 32 8.77 1.32 13.70
N THR A 33 9.33 0.37 14.47
CA THR A 33 8.76 0.01 15.77
C THR A 33 8.64 1.21 16.70
N ASN A 34 9.69 2.05 16.77
CA ASN A 34 9.69 3.23 17.62
C ASN A 34 8.68 4.28 17.14
N MET A 35 8.51 4.44 15.84
CA MET A 35 7.48 5.31 15.28
C MET A 35 6.07 4.82 15.62
N GLU A 36 5.84 3.52 15.54
CA GLU A 36 4.54 2.93 15.89
C GLU A 36 4.22 3.08 17.38
N LYS A 37 5.24 2.99 18.23
CA LYS A 37 5.08 3.16 19.69
C LYS A 37 4.94 4.60 20.11
N GLY A 38 5.25 5.55 19.24
CA GLY A 38 5.21 6.97 19.57
C GLY A 38 6.48 7.48 20.25
N THR A 39 7.54 6.67 20.35
CA THR A 39 8.82 7.07 20.94
C THR A 39 9.74 7.75 19.94
N ARG A 40 9.42 7.70 18.67
CA ARG A 40 10.12 8.39 17.61
C ARG A 40 9.13 9.21 16.79
N ASN A 41 9.49 10.47 16.51
CA ASN A 41 8.66 11.35 15.72
C ASN A 41 8.59 10.88 14.26
N ILE A 42 7.43 11.06 13.64
CA ILE A 42 7.22 10.75 12.22
C ILE A 42 7.22 12.07 11.46
N THR A 43 8.26 12.30 10.67
CA THR A 43 8.40 13.54 9.91
C THR A 43 7.52 13.52 8.66
N GLU A 44 7.20 14.71 8.16
CA GLU A 44 6.45 14.85 6.90
C GLU A 44 7.17 14.14 5.75
N ARG A 45 8.51 14.25 5.71
CA ARG A 45 9.32 13.59 4.69
C ARG A 45 9.13 12.07 4.73
N THR A 46 9.16 11.48 5.93
CA THR A 46 8.93 10.05 6.10
C THR A 46 7.54 9.67 5.62
N VAL A 47 6.52 10.47 5.95
CA VAL A 47 5.15 10.23 5.49
C VAL A 47 5.10 10.25 3.96
N ARG A 48 5.76 11.20 3.31
CA ARG A 48 5.80 11.29 1.85
C ARG A 48 6.48 10.08 1.22
N ASP A 49 7.56 9.59 1.82
CA ASP A 49 8.25 8.40 1.35
C ASP A 49 7.34 7.17 1.43
N ILE A 50 6.62 7.02 2.55
CA ILE A 50 5.67 5.93 2.74
C ILE A 50 4.54 6.00 1.71
N CYS A 51 3.98 7.19 1.51
CA CYS A 51 2.87 7.38 0.57
C CYS A 51 3.28 7.06 -0.85
N ARG A 52 4.50 7.43 -1.24
CA ARG A 52 5.02 7.14 -2.57
C ARG A 52 5.24 5.66 -2.78
N GLU A 53 5.81 4.98 -1.78
CA GLU A 53 6.12 3.56 -1.89
C GLU A 53 4.89 2.67 -1.91
N TYR A 54 3.91 2.98 -1.07
CA TYR A 54 2.76 2.11 -0.84
C TYR A 54 1.44 2.65 -1.38
N HIS A 55 1.48 3.75 -2.12
CA HIS A 55 0.28 4.41 -2.69
C HIS A 55 -0.75 4.76 -1.62
N VAL A 56 -0.27 5.31 -0.52
CA VAL A 56 -1.07 5.71 0.63
C VAL A 56 -1.52 7.17 0.46
N ASN A 57 -2.75 7.45 0.86
CA ASN A 57 -3.28 8.81 0.89
C ASN A 57 -2.57 9.62 1.97
N PHE A 58 -1.84 10.66 1.56
CA PHE A 58 -1.08 11.52 2.47
C PHE A 58 -1.98 12.10 3.57
N ASP A 59 -3.15 12.61 3.20
CA ASP A 59 -4.06 13.21 4.18
C ASP A 59 -4.55 12.21 5.20
N TRP A 60 -4.75 10.96 4.78
CA TRP A 60 -5.15 9.93 5.73
C TRP A 60 -4.04 9.64 6.75
N LEU A 61 -2.82 9.43 6.30
CA LEU A 61 -1.72 9.08 7.21
C LEU A 61 -1.32 10.26 8.08
N PHE A 62 -1.14 11.44 7.49
CA PHE A 62 -0.63 12.62 8.20
C PHE A 62 -1.72 13.31 9.03
N HIS A 63 -2.90 13.49 8.46
CA HIS A 63 -3.99 14.25 9.10
C HIS A 63 -5.14 13.39 9.63
N GLY A 64 -5.25 12.15 9.18
CA GLY A 64 -6.31 11.25 9.61
C GLY A 64 -7.62 11.44 8.86
N THR A 65 -7.59 12.05 7.68
CA THR A 65 -8.79 12.31 6.87
C THR A 65 -8.76 11.49 5.58
N GLY A 66 -9.93 11.10 5.12
CA GLY A 66 -10.08 10.34 3.88
C GLY A 66 -9.82 8.85 4.06
N THR A 67 -9.50 8.18 2.97
CA THR A 67 -9.24 6.74 2.95
C THR A 67 -7.75 6.43 3.01
N MET A 68 -7.41 5.25 3.52
CA MET A 68 -6.02 4.82 3.71
C MET A 68 -5.22 4.85 2.41
N PHE A 69 -5.75 4.30 1.34
CA PHE A 69 -5.04 4.19 0.06
C PHE A 69 -5.58 5.19 -0.95
N GLU A 70 -4.67 5.66 -1.81
CA GLU A 70 -5.06 6.50 -2.93
C GLU A 70 -5.98 5.72 -3.85
N ASP A 71 -7.04 6.38 -4.31
CA ASP A 71 -7.91 5.79 -5.31
C ASP A 71 -7.29 6.06 -6.69
N VAL A 72 -6.31 5.22 -7.05
CA VAL A 72 -5.65 5.32 -8.36
C VAL A 72 -6.62 5.05 -9.50
N THR A 73 -7.76 4.41 -9.20
CA THR A 73 -8.76 4.11 -10.22
C THR A 73 -9.60 5.32 -10.57
N SER A 74 -9.66 6.33 -9.70
CA SER A 74 -10.45 7.54 -9.97
C SER A 74 -9.91 8.37 -11.13
N ASN A 75 -8.62 8.22 -11.44
CA ASN A 75 -7.96 8.93 -12.54
C ASN A 75 -7.89 8.10 -13.83
N LEU A 76 -8.40 6.88 -13.80
CA LEU A 76 -8.45 5.98 -14.94
C LEU A 76 -9.91 5.83 -15.38
N GLU A 77 -10.15 5.90 -16.69
CA GLU A 77 -11.46 5.55 -17.23
C GLU A 77 -11.63 4.04 -17.13
N ILE A 78 -12.06 3.58 -15.97
CA ILE A 78 -12.28 2.17 -15.69
C ILE A 78 -13.78 1.90 -15.84
N ASP A 79 -14.13 0.98 -16.74
CA ASP A 79 -15.52 0.61 -16.93
C ASP A 79 -16.02 -0.28 -15.77
N ASP A 80 -17.33 -0.53 -15.77
CA ASP A 80 -17.97 -1.31 -14.70
C ASP A 80 -17.45 -2.73 -14.62
N GLU A 81 -17.04 -3.30 -15.75
CA GLU A 81 -16.48 -4.65 -15.81
C GLU A 81 -15.19 -4.73 -14.99
N VAL A 82 -14.28 -3.76 -15.15
CA VAL A 82 -13.03 -3.73 -14.41
C VAL A 82 -13.30 -3.54 -12.90
N ARG A 83 -14.24 -2.70 -12.54
CA ARG A 83 -14.62 -2.49 -11.15
C ARG A 83 -15.18 -3.77 -10.53
N GLN A 84 -15.99 -4.49 -11.27
CA GLN A 84 -16.54 -5.77 -10.82
C GLN A 84 -15.43 -6.80 -10.62
N LEU A 85 -14.48 -6.87 -11.54
CA LEU A 85 -13.31 -7.75 -11.42
C LEU A 85 -12.48 -7.41 -10.18
N ALA A 86 -12.29 -6.12 -9.90
CA ALA A 86 -11.56 -5.68 -8.72
C ALA A 86 -12.25 -6.12 -7.44
N ARG A 87 -13.58 -6.04 -7.38
CA ARG A 87 -14.34 -6.53 -6.23
C ARG A 87 -14.20 -8.03 -6.04
N GLN A 88 -14.31 -8.78 -7.13
CA GLN A 88 -14.15 -10.24 -7.10
C GLN A 88 -12.75 -10.63 -6.63
N TYR A 89 -11.73 -9.91 -7.12
CA TYR A 89 -10.34 -10.13 -6.70
C TYR A 89 -10.18 -9.93 -5.20
N SER A 90 -10.79 -8.88 -4.64
CA SER A 90 -10.67 -8.56 -3.21
C SER A 90 -11.31 -9.61 -2.30
N GLN A 91 -12.24 -10.42 -2.84
CA GLN A 91 -12.92 -11.48 -2.09
C GLN A 91 -12.14 -12.80 -2.09
N LEU A 92 -11.10 -12.90 -2.91
CA LEU A 92 -10.29 -14.10 -3.00
C LEU A 92 -9.36 -14.26 -1.80
N ASN A 93 -8.99 -15.49 -1.48
CA ASN A 93 -7.97 -15.73 -0.47
C ASN A 93 -6.60 -15.34 -1.01
N GLU A 94 -5.61 -15.28 -0.12
CA GLU A 94 -4.26 -14.83 -0.45
C GLU A 94 -3.61 -15.67 -1.55
N LYS A 95 -3.78 -16.98 -1.48
CA LYS A 95 -3.20 -17.91 -2.45
C LYS A 95 -3.75 -17.66 -3.85
N ASP A 96 -5.06 -17.49 -3.97
CA ASP A 96 -5.70 -17.25 -5.26
C ASP A 96 -5.35 -15.89 -5.82
N ARG A 97 -5.20 -14.87 -4.96
CA ARG A 97 -4.74 -13.53 -5.39
C ARG A 97 -3.34 -13.60 -5.97
N GLU A 98 -2.45 -14.38 -5.36
CA GLU A 98 -1.09 -14.57 -5.86
C GLU A 98 -1.07 -15.19 -7.24
N LEU A 99 -1.90 -16.21 -7.48
CA LEU A 99 -2.03 -16.84 -8.79
C LEU A 99 -2.47 -15.82 -9.85
N ILE A 100 -3.44 -14.99 -9.53
CA ILE A 100 -3.93 -13.97 -10.45
C ILE A 100 -2.86 -12.94 -10.74
N LYS A 101 -2.10 -12.51 -9.73
CA LYS A 101 -0.99 -11.58 -9.92
C LYS A 101 0.06 -12.14 -10.87
N MET A 102 0.38 -13.43 -10.73
CA MET A 102 1.33 -14.11 -11.61
C MET A 102 0.84 -14.11 -13.06
N LEU A 103 -0.45 -14.39 -13.27
CA LEU A 103 -1.06 -14.37 -14.60
C LEU A 103 -1.01 -12.98 -15.23
N ILE A 104 -1.35 -11.95 -14.45
CA ILE A 104 -1.33 -10.56 -14.92
C ILE A 104 0.09 -10.17 -15.31
N ASN A 105 1.08 -10.51 -14.49
CA ASN A 105 2.48 -10.19 -14.78
C ASN A 105 2.96 -10.89 -16.05
N SER A 106 2.60 -12.16 -16.24
CA SER A 106 2.95 -12.91 -17.46
C SER A 106 2.35 -12.27 -18.70
N LEU A 107 1.09 -11.85 -18.61
CA LEU A 107 0.42 -11.20 -19.74
C LEU A 107 1.03 -9.84 -20.03
N ALA A 108 1.38 -9.08 -19.00
CA ALA A 108 2.02 -7.77 -19.16
C ALA A 108 3.37 -7.89 -19.84
N GLU A 109 4.19 -8.88 -19.46
CA GLU A 109 5.47 -9.15 -20.11
C GLU A 109 5.30 -9.52 -21.57
N LYS A 110 4.30 -10.36 -21.87
CA LYS A 110 4.01 -10.78 -23.25
C LYS A 110 3.62 -9.59 -24.12
N ILE A 111 2.81 -8.70 -23.58
CA ILE A 111 2.39 -7.47 -24.28
C ILE A 111 3.60 -6.55 -24.53
N SER A 112 4.47 -6.40 -23.54
CA SER A 112 5.70 -5.60 -23.66
C SER A 112 6.62 -6.12 -24.75
N LYS A 113 6.70 -7.44 -24.91
CA LYS A 113 7.59 -8.08 -25.91
C LYS A 113 7.04 -7.95 -27.34
N THR A 114 5.74 -7.71 -27.50
CA THR A 114 5.13 -7.59 -28.83
C THR A 114 5.11 -6.16 -29.37
N LYS A 115 5.56 -5.23 -28.57
CA LYS A 115 5.79 -3.86 -28.99
C LYS A 115 7.22 -3.71 -29.48
#